data_f2b58792abe8566e4cbe32970b053ae9
#
_entry.id   f2b58792abe8566e4cbe32970b053ae9
#
_cell.length_a   1.000
_cell.length_b   1.000
_cell.length_c   1.000
_cell.angle_alpha   90.00
_cell.angle_beta   90.00
_cell.angle_gamma   90.00
#
_symmetry.space_group_name_H-M   'P 1'
#
loop_
_entity.id
_entity.type
_entity.pdbx_description
1 polymer ?
#
loop_
_entity_poly.entity_id
_entity_poly.type
_entity_poly.pdbx_seq_one_letter_code
_entity_poly.pdbx_strand_id
1 'polypeptide(L)'
;MNKKILITGVSGHLGGMLFKAMAKIGYSNLIGTDLKKKNITKNEKFILADLKNFKSILKMTKSVNTIVHFGAIPIEDSKQNILHNNIIGTYNLFEAARINKVKR
;
A
#
# COMPACT_ATOMS: atom_id res chain seq x y z
N MET A 1 -15.72 13.09 -2.12
CA MET A 1 -15.60 11.69 -2.47
C MET A 1 -15.27 10.87 -1.23
N ASN A 2 -16.15 9.93 -0.92
CA ASN A 2 -16.06 9.18 0.33
C ASN A 2 -15.38 7.83 0.18
N LYS A 3 -14.88 7.51 -1.02
CA LYS A 3 -14.20 6.23 -1.24
C LYS A 3 -12.84 6.24 -0.57
N LYS A 4 -12.56 5.14 0.14
CA LYS A 4 -11.27 4.96 0.80
C LYS A 4 -10.31 4.28 -0.16
N ILE A 5 -9.18 4.92 -0.42
CA ILE A 5 -8.17 4.44 -1.35
C ILE A 5 -6.88 4.15 -0.59
N LEU A 6 -6.36 2.95 -0.76
CA LEU A 6 -5.09 2.52 -0.18
C LEU A 6 -4.05 2.43 -1.28
N ILE A 7 -2.90 3.06 -1.08
CA ILE A 7 -1.77 2.97 -2.00
C ILE A 7 -0.61 2.30 -1.25
N THR A 8 -0.12 1.19 -1.77
CA THR A 8 1.07 0.54 -1.21
C THR A 8 2.32 1.04 -1.93
N GLY A 9 3.46 0.99 -1.26
CA GLY A 9 4.72 1.38 -1.86
C GLY A 9 4.90 2.89 -1.98
N VAL A 10 4.27 3.67 -1.09
CA VAL A 10 4.30 5.14 -1.19
C VAL A 10 5.65 5.76 -0.87
N SER A 11 6.55 5.02 -0.23
CA SER A 11 7.91 5.50 0.00
C SER A 11 8.82 5.30 -1.21
N GLY A 12 8.36 4.56 -2.21
CA GLY A 12 9.06 4.41 -3.49
C GLY A 12 8.79 5.57 -4.42
N HIS A 13 9.49 5.56 -5.56
CA HIS A 13 9.41 6.68 -6.51
C HIS A 13 8.01 6.84 -7.12
N LEU A 14 7.51 5.78 -7.75
CA LEU A 14 6.21 5.86 -8.44
C LEU A 14 5.04 5.97 -7.48
N GLY A 15 5.05 5.14 -6.43
CA GLY A 15 3.99 5.16 -5.42
C GLY A 15 3.92 6.49 -4.69
N GLY A 16 5.09 7.07 -4.38
CA GLY A 16 5.17 8.37 -3.73
C GLY A 16 4.64 9.49 -4.61
N MET A 17 4.97 9.46 -5.89
CA MET A 17 4.47 10.47 -6.83
C MET A 17 2.94 10.44 -6.93
N LEU A 18 2.38 9.24 -7.06
CA LEU A 18 0.92 9.09 -7.14
C LEU A 18 0.24 9.52 -5.85
N PHE A 19 0.78 9.10 -4.71
CA PHE A 19 0.23 9.44 -3.40
C PHE A 19 0.16 10.96 -3.20
N LYS A 20 1.25 11.65 -3.49
CA LYS A 20 1.30 13.10 -3.34
C LYS A 20 0.40 13.82 -4.35
N ALA A 21 0.34 13.34 -5.57
CA ALA A 21 -0.52 13.93 -6.60
C ALA A 21 -1.99 13.81 -6.24
N MET A 22 -2.42 12.63 -5.75
CA MET A 22 -3.81 12.43 -5.36
C MET A 22 -4.18 13.25 -4.12
N ALA A 23 -3.28 13.35 -3.15
CA ALA A 23 -3.51 14.18 -1.97
C ALA A 23 -3.68 15.64 -2.36
N LYS A 24 -2.88 16.13 -3.32
CA LYS A 24 -2.95 17.50 -3.80
C LYS A 24 -4.25 17.80 -4.54
N ILE A 25 -4.79 16.81 -5.25
CA ILE A 25 -6.07 16.98 -5.97
C ILE A 25 -7.24 17.04 -5.01
N GLY A 26 -7.10 16.53 -3.79
CA GLY A 26 -8.14 16.63 -2.77
C GLY A 26 -8.81 15.33 -2.38
N TYR A 27 -8.18 14.20 -2.66
CA TYR A 27 -8.69 12.92 -2.14
C TYR A 27 -8.48 12.88 -0.63
N SER A 28 -9.56 13.05 0.11
CA SER A 28 -9.50 13.16 1.56
C SER A 28 -9.36 11.82 2.28
N ASN A 29 -9.77 10.73 1.65
CA ASN A 29 -9.75 9.41 2.27
C ASN A 29 -8.69 8.51 1.63
N LEU A 30 -7.47 9.03 1.61
CA LEU A 30 -6.32 8.40 0.97
C LEU A 30 -5.34 7.94 2.04
N ILE A 31 -4.93 6.67 1.98
CA ILE A 31 -3.99 6.08 2.92
C ILE A 31 -2.81 5.50 2.16
N GLY A 32 -1.61 5.85 2.58
CA GLY A 32 -0.39 5.27 2.04
C GLY A 32 0.22 4.27 3.00
N THR A 33 0.87 3.25 2.49
CA THR A 33 1.59 2.27 3.30
C THR A 33 2.89 1.84 2.63
N ASP A 34 3.86 1.47 3.44
CA ASP A 34 5.13 0.90 2.99
C ASP A 34 5.84 0.28 4.17
N LEU A 35 6.94 -0.44 3.89
CA LEU A 35 7.83 -0.99 4.91
C LEU A 35 8.58 0.10 5.67
N LYS A 36 8.85 1.22 5.02
CA LYS A 36 9.57 2.35 5.60
C LYS A 36 8.79 3.63 5.36
N LYS A 37 8.85 4.53 6.34
CA LYS A 37 8.26 5.86 6.18
C LYS A 37 9.31 6.78 5.59
N LYS A 38 9.11 7.19 4.35
CA LYS A 38 10.07 8.03 3.62
C LYS A 38 9.32 9.07 2.82
N ASN A 39 9.73 10.33 2.93
CA ASN A 39 9.13 11.46 2.20
C ASN A 39 7.64 11.66 2.50
N ILE A 40 7.20 11.28 3.70
CA ILE A 40 5.81 11.43 4.12
C ILE A 40 5.69 12.65 5.02
N THR A 41 4.76 13.54 4.71
CA THR A 41 4.52 14.74 5.51
C THR A 41 3.47 14.49 6.60
N LYS A 42 3.37 15.42 7.55
CA LYS A 42 2.43 15.30 8.68
C LYS A 42 0.97 15.23 8.25
N ASN A 43 0.63 15.84 7.12
CA ASN A 43 -0.74 15.90 6.65
C ASN A 43 -1.16 14.67 5.82
N GLU A 44 -0.23 13.78 5.54
CA GLU A 44 -0.48 12.57 4.77
C GLU A 44 -0.73 11.40 5.71
N LYS A 45 -1.81 10.66 5.47
CA LYS A 45 -2.10 9.47 6.27
C LYS A 45 -1.23 8.32 5.82
N PHE A 46 -0.45 7.79 6.73
CA PHE A 46 0.49 6.71 6.44
C PHE A 46 0.41 5.63 7.50
N ILE A 47 0.44 4.37 7.07
CA ILE A 47 0.50 3.21 7.96
C ILE A 47 1.75 2.41 7.60
N LEU A 48 2.64 2.23 8.57
CA LEU A 48 3.82 1.39 8.41
C LEU A 48 3.39 -0.07 8.46
N ALA A 49 3.63 -0.82 7.41
CA ALA A 49 3.21 -2.22 7.36
C ALA A 49 4.09 -3.04 6.43
N ASP A 50 4.25 -4.30 6.78
CA ASP A 50 4.91 -5.29 5.95
C ASP A 50 3.83 -6.16 5.28
N LEU A 51 3.83 -6.22 3.95
CA LEU A 51 2.84 -7.01 3.22
C LEU A 51 2.91 -8.51 3.54
N LYS A 52 4.01 -8.97 4.13
CA LYS A 52 4.12 -10.36 4.60
C LYS A 52 3.32 -10.61 5.88
N ASN A 53 2.95 -9.56 6.59
CA ASN A 53 2.15 -9.68 7.81
C ASN A 53 0.66 -9.60 7.47
N PHE A 54 0.05 -10.75 7.29
CA PHE A 54 -1.34 -10.84 6.84
C PHE A 54 -2.32 -10.14 7.79
N LYS A 55 -2.11 -10.24 9.09
CA LYS A 55 -3.00 -9.60 10.08
C LYS A 55 -3.02 -8.08 9.92
N SER A 56 -1.85 -7.48 9.71
CA SER A 56 -1.76 -6.04 9.49
C SER A 56 -2.47 -5.64 8.21
N ILE A 57 -2.28 -6.41 7.15
CA ILE A 57 -2.90 -6.13 5.85
C ILE A 57 -4.42 -6.30 5.92
N LEU A 58 -4.88 -7.32 6.60
CA LEU A 58 -6.31 -7.54 6.78
C LEU A 58 -6.97 -6.37 7.52
N LYS A 59 -6.33 -5.87 8.56
CA LYS A 59 -6.82 -4.72 9.32
C LYS A 59 -6.79 -3.45 8.48
N MET A 60 -5.71 -3.24 7.73
CA MET A 60 -5.51 -2.04 6.92
C MET A 60 -6.51 -1.93 5.77
N THR A 61 -6.92 -3.05 5.19
CA THR A 61 -7.83 -3.08 4.04
C THR A 61 -9.31 -3.01 4.42
N LYS A 62 -9.65 -2.95 5.69
CA LYS A 62 -11.03 -2.79 6.13
C LYS A 62 -11.62 -1.50 5.58
N SER A 63 -12.80 -1.59 5.00
CA SER A 63 -13.53 -0.45 4.43
C SER A 63 -12.83 0.23 3.26
N VAL A 64 -11.78 -0.38 2.72
CA VAL A 64 -11.09 0.14 1.54
C VAL A 64 -11.89 -0.20 0.29
N ASN A 65 -12.05 0.77 -0.59
CA ASN A 65 -12.77 0.59 -1.86
C ASN A 65 -11.82 0.23 -3.00
N THR A 66 -10.64 0.83 -3.00
CA THR A 66 -9.68 0.68 -4.09
C THR A 66 -8.27 0.55 -3.53
N ILE A 67 -7.50 -0.35 -4.10
CA ILE A 67 -6.08 -0.54 -3.76
C ILE A 67 -5.25 -0.29 -5.01
N VAL A 68 -4.23 0.55 -4.88
CA VAL A 68 -3.20 0.73 -5.91
C VAL A 68 -1.90 0.18 -5.33
N HIS A 69 -1.36 -0.84 -5.96
CA HIS A 69 -0.27 -1.63 -5.40
C HIS A 69 1.06 -1.39 -6.12
N PHE A 70 1.97 -0.68 -5.43
CA PHE A 70 3.36 -0.50 -5.86
C PHE A 70 4.35 -1.16 -4.90
N GLY A 71 3.85 -1.80 -3.83
CA GLY A 71 4.69 -2.35 -2.78
C GLY A 71 5.45 -3.59 -3.20
N ALA A 72 6.68 -3.42 -3.64
CA ALA A 72 7.56 -4.50 -4.04
C ALA A 72 8.99 -4.21 -3.59
N ILE A 73 9.78 -5.26 -3.37
CA ILE A 73 11.17 -5.11 -3.02
C ILE A 73 11.96 -4.65 -4.25
N PRO A 74 12.84 -3.65 -4.11
CA PRO A 74 13.65 -3.17 -5.21
C PRO A 74 14.56 -4.25 -5.81
N ILE A 75 14.99 -4.01 -7.05
CA ILE A 75 15.81 -4.95 -7.82
C ILE A 75 17.17 -5.22 -7.18
N GLU A 76 17.65 -4.32 -6.34
CA GLU A 76 18.98 -4.44 -5.71
C GLU A 76 19.08 -5.56 -4.68
N ASP A 77 17.95 -6.13 -4.25
CA ASP A 77 17.97 -7.22 -3.29
C ASP A 77 18.21 -8.55 -3.99
N SER A 78 18.43 -9.61 -3.21
CA SER A 78 18.63 -10.93 -3.77
C SER A 78 17.39 -11.41 -4.53
N LYS A 79 17.63 -12.22 -5.58
CA LYS A 79 16.53 -12.75 -6.39
C LYS A 79 15.50 -13.52 -5.55
N GLN A 80 15.99 -14.31 -4.57
CA GLN A 80 15.10 -15.09 -3.71
C GLN A 80 14.27 -14.19 -2.79
N ASN A 81 14.87 -13.14 -2.24
CA ASN A 81 14.15 -12.18 -1.41
C ASN A 81 13.10 -11.44 -2.21
N ILE A 82 13.43 -11.01 -3.42
CA ILE A 82 12.50 -10.31 -4.30
C ILE A 82 11.30 -11.22 -4.61
N LEU A 83 11.58 -12.43 -5.05
CA LEU A 83 10.54 -13.38 -5.43
C LEU A 83 9.65 -13.74 -4.25
N HIS A 84 10.28 -14.13 -3.13
CA HIS A 84 9.57 -14.56 -1.93
C HIS A 84 8.69 -13.45 -1.37
N ASN A 85 9.25 -12.26 -1.14
CA ASN A 85 8.52 -11.16 -0.52
C ASN A 85 7.45 -10.59 -1.45
N ASN A 86 7.74 -10.50 -2.75
CA ASN A 86 6.75 -9.96 -3.69
C ASN A 86 5.59 -10.91 -3.91
N ILE A 87 5.84 -12.21 -3.98
CA ILE A 87 4.78 -13.20 -4.14
C ILE A 87 3.92 -13.25 -2.88
N ILE A 88 4.52 -13.39 -1.72
CA ILE A 88 3.78 -13.48 -0.45
C ILE A 88 3.03 -12.17 -0.17
N GLY A 89 3.68 -11.03 -0.36
CA GLY A 89 3.06 -9.74 -0.14
C GLY A 89 1.86 -9.52 -1.05
N THR A 90 2.00 -9.83 -2.32
CA THR A 90 0.93 -9.68 -3.30
C THR A 90 -0.22 -10.63 -2.98
N TYR A 91 0.09 -11.89 -2.67
CA TYR A 91 -0.92 -12.87 -2.28
C TYR A 91 -1.71 -12.39 -1.05
N ASN A 92 -1.01 -11.94 -0.02
CA ASN A 92 -1.66 -11.46 1.20
C ASN A 92 -2.58 -10.27 0.91
N LEU A 93 -2.13 -9.36 0.06
CA LEU A 93 -2.92 -8.19 -0.29
C LEU A 93 -4.20 -8.57 -1.04
N PHE A 94 -4.10 -9.46 -2.03
CA PHE A 94 -5.27 -9.92 -2.76
C PHE A 94 -6.22 -10.71 -1.87
N GLU A 95 -5.71 -11.54 -0.98
CA GLU A 95 -6.54 -12.32 -0.07
C GLU A 95 -7.27 -11.42 0.93
N ALA A 96 -6.57 -10.43 1.50
CA ALA A 96 -7.18 -9.46 2.39
C ALA A 96 -8.24 -8.63 1.65
N ALA A 97 -7.96 -8.26 0.41
CA ALA A 97 -8.92 -7.52 -0.41
C ALA A 97 -10.17 -8.35 -0.68
N ARG A 98 -10.00 -9.64 -0.94
CA ARG A 98 -11.13 -10.56 -1.14
C ARG A 98 -11.99 -10.65 0.12
N ILE A 99 -11.36 -10.85 1.27
CA ILE A 99 -12.07 -10.98 2.55
C ILE A 99 -12.82 -9.69 2.89
N ASN A 100 -12.20 -8.55 2.69
CA ASN A 100 -12.79 -7.24 3.00
C ASN A 100 -13.63 -6.67 1.85
N LYS A 101 -13.82 -7.42 0.79
CA LYS A 101 -14.68 -7.06 -0.36
C LYS A 101 -14.26 -5.75 -1.02
N VAL A 102 -12.95 -5.57 -1.18
CA VAL A 102 -12.41 -4.43 -1.91
C VAL A 102 -12.81 -4.56 -3.38
N LYS A 103 -13.32 -3.47 -3.96
CA LYS A 103 -13.87 -3.53 -5.33
C LYS A 103 -12.80 -3.44 -6.41
N ARG A 104 -11.66 -2.80 -6.13
CA ARG A 104 -10.60 -2.60 -7.12
C ARG A 104 -9.21 -2.61 -6.52
#